data_bb7bcd869db4b008427fe103d4d7d872
#
_entry.id   bb7bcd869db4b008427fe103d4d7d872
#
_cell.length_a   1.000
_cell.length_b   1.000
_cell.length_c   1.000
_cell.angle_alpha   90.00
_cell.angle_beta   90.00
_cell.angle_gamma   90.00
#
_symmetry.space_group_name_H-M   'P 1'
#
loop_
_entity.id
_entity.type
_entity.pdbx_description
1 polymer ?
#
loop_
_entity_poly.entity_id
_entity_poly.type
_entity_poly.pdbx_seq_one_letter_code
_entity_poly.pdbx_strand_id
1 'polypeptide(L)'
;LTRVVTFLGKAKYLKEVIERNGITDVFVDNSYIEGELYYAPSGVQYHYLNTGVKYNPQNEMYNRRIRIAIMIREIVKTIDNNIIFVDSDVLAKDVRKLDGLDRPAVFPIPAKNKPFENIFVFYWSTNFFLPQSYRPLLKSALDEYLEKNLYRFEPVDLYIHRKIGSFTFWLPGVCHYIDDKKYCI
;
A
#
# COMPACT_ATOMS: atom_id res chain seq x y z
N LEU A 1 -19.43 2.60 2.27
CA LEU A 1 -18.82 2.27 0.98
C LEU A 1 -17.31 2.11 1.12
N THR A 2 -16.76 1.01 0.61
CA THR A 2 -15.30 0.79 0.66
C THR A 2 -14.55 1.72 -0.29
N ARG A 3 -13.47 2.34 0.20
CA ARG A 3 -12.56 3.15 -0.62
C ARG A 3 -11.40 2.27 -1.08
N VAL A 4 -11.02 2.37 -2.33
CA VAL A 4 -9.83 1.71 -2.90
C VAL A 4 -8.73 2.76 -3.04
N VAL A 5 -7.67 2.59 -2.26
CA VAL A 5 -6.67 3.63 -2.06
C VAL A 5 -5.31 3.15 -2.54
N THR A 6 -4.64 3.97 -3.32
CA THR A 6 -3.21 3.81 -3.61
C THR A 6 -2.43 5.01 -3.08
N PHE A 7 -1.17 4.79 -2.73
CA PHE A 7 -0.24 5.86 -2.39
C PHE A 7 1.00 5.76 -3.28
N LEU A 8 1.44 6.92 -3.77
CA LEU A 8 2.42 6.96 -4.83
C LEU A 8 3.85 6.72 -4.32
N GLY A 9 4.41 5.58 -4.76
CA GLY A 9 5.84 5.39 -4.86
C GLY A 9 6.33 5.53 -6.30
N LYS A 10 5.53 5.03 -7.27
CA LYS A 10 5.87 5.06 -8.70
C LYS A 10 4.69 5.57 -9.52
N ALA A 11 4.83 6.73 -10.15
CA ALA A 11 3.78 7.29 -11.01
C ALA A 11 3.64 6.58 -12.36
N LYS A 12 4.65 5.84 -12.79
CA LYS A 12 4.73 5.19 -14.10
C LYS A 12 3.52 4.32 -14.44
N TYR A 13 2.99 3.58 -13.48
CA TYR A 13 1.88 2.64 -13.66
C TYR A 13 0.54 3.20 -13.19
N LEU A 14 0.49 4.43 -12.72
CA LEU A 14 -0.67 4.99 -12.03
C LEU A 14 -1.95 4.91 -12.85
N LYS A 15 -1.89 5.21 -14.15
CA LYS A 15 -3.07 5.15 -15.03
C LYS A 15 -3.68 3.74 -15.03
N GLU A 16 -2.88 2.73 -15.29
CA GLU A 16 -3.35 1.34 -15.33
C GLU A 16 -3.85 0.88 -13.95
N VAL A 17 -3.15 1.24 -12.88
CA VAL A 17 -3.55 0.93 -11.51
C VAL A 17 -4.91 1.54 -11.17
N ILE A 18 -5.14 2.81 -11.52
CA ILE A 18 -6.43 3.48 -11.30
C ILE A 18 -7.54 2.76 -12.05
N GLU A 19 -7.35 2.53 -13.34
CA GLU A 19 -8.38 1.95 -14.21
C GLU A 19 -8.69 0.49 -13.85
N ARG A 20 -7.66 -0.32 -13.58
CA ARG A 20 -7.80 -1.75 -13.32
C ARG A 20 -8.29 -2.09 -11.92
N ASN A 21 -7.86 -1.33 -10.93
CA ASN A 21 -8.21 -1.59 -9.53
C ASN A 21 -9.47 -0.83 -9.09
N GLY A 22 -9.96 0.10 -9.88
CA GLY A 22 -11.07 0.98 -9.48
C GLY A 22 -10.68 1.88 -8.31
N ILE A 23 -9.49 2.49 -8.37
CA ILE A 23 -8.97 3.39 -7.34
C ILE A 23 -9.93 4.57 -7.15
N THR A 24 -10.28 4.85 -5.92
CA THR A 24 -11.10 6.00 -5.53
C THR A 24 -10.29 7.16 -5.00
N ASP A 25 -9.13 6.87 -4.41
CA ASP A 25 -8.27 7.86 -3.77
C ASP A 25 -6.80 7.59 -4.07
N VAL A 26 -6.07 8.65 -4.37
CA VAL A 26 -4.62 8.63 -4.57
C VAL A 26 -3.98 9.56 -3.55
N PHE A 27 -3.07 9.04 -2.73
CA PHE A 27 -2.28 9.82 -1.78
C PHE A 27 -0.90 10.08 -2.37
N VAL A 28 -0.49 11.34 -2.37
CA VAL A 28 0.77 11.79 -2.96
C VAL A 28 1.65 12.41 -1.88
N ASP A 29 2.86 11.88 -1.73
CA ASP A 29 3.87 12.51 -0.88
C ASP A 29 4.69 13.52 -1.68
N ASN A 30 4.47 14.82 -1.43
CA ASN A 30 5.21 15.89 -2.08
C ASN A 30 6.70 15.93 -1.73
N SER A 31 7.12 15.25 -0.65
CA SER A 31 8.54 15.14 -0.28
C SER A 31 9.28 14.12 -1.14
N TYR A 32 8.54 13.18 -1.72
CA TYR A 32 9.11 12.06 -2.46
C TYR A 32 8.10 11.53 -3.47
N ILE A 33 8.36 11.77 -4.74
CA ILE A 33 7.61 11.19 -5.85
C ILE A 33 8.59 10.74 -6.94
N GLU A 34 8.43 9.50 -7.40
CA GLU A 34 9.18 8.95 -8.51
C GLU A 34 8.35 9.04 -9.79
N GLY A 35 8.79 9.89 -10.72
CA GLY A 35 8.11 10.18 -11.96
C GLY A 35 7.14 11.36 -11.86
N GLU A 36 6.55 11.71 -12.99
CA GLU A 36 5.62 12.84 -13.07
C GLU A 36 4.17 12.39 -13.03
N LEU A 37 3.33 13.16 -12.34
CA LEU A 37 1.92 12.87 -12.14
C LEU A 37 1.08 13.56 -13.20
N TYR A 38 0.86 12.90 -14.36
CA TYR A 38 0.06 13.45 -15.45
C TYR A 38 -1.38 12.98 -15.50
N TYR A 39 -1.73 11.93 -14.77
CA TYR A 39 -3.04 11.31 -14.86
C TYR A 39 -3.89 11.63 -13.64
N ALA A 40 -4.94 12.41 -13.85
CA ALA A 40 -5.89 12.80 -12.82
C ALA A 40 -7.32 12.72 -13.37
N PRO A 41 -7.91 11.52 -13.49
CA PRO A 41 -9.26 11.35 -14.03
C PRO A 41 -10.32 11.92 -13.08
N SER A 42 -11.44 12.35 -13.61
CA SER A 42 -12.60 12.76 -12.81
C SER A 42 -13.12 11.58 -11.99
N GLY A 43 -13.58 11.84 -10.76
CA GLY A 43 -14.10 10.81 -9.85
C GLY A 43 -13.04 10.14 -8.98
N VAL A 44 -11.76 10.42 -9.17
CA VAL A 44 -10.67 10.02 -8.28
C VAL A 44 -10.26 11.23 -7.44
N GLN A 45 -10.18 11.04 -6.12
CA GLN A 45 -9.73 12.06 -5.18
C GLN A 45 -8.23 11.98 -4.99
N TYR A 46 -7.54 13.12 -5.12
CA TYR A 46 -6.11 13.25 -4.87
C TYR A 46 -5.88 13.96 -3.55
N HIS A 47 -5.08 13.34 -2.69
CA HIS A 47 -4.71 13.86 -1.38
C HIS A 47 -3.21 14.11 -1.36
N TYR A 48 -2.82 15.37 -1.18
CA TYR A 48 -1.41 15.76 -1.16
C TYR A 48 -0.96 15.98 0.27
N LEU A 49 0.17 15.36 0.62
CA LEU A 49 0.79 15.53 1.92
C LEU A 49 2.31 15.64 1.78
N ASN A 50 2.96 15.99 2.85
CA ASN A 50 4.40 16.10 2.92
C ASN A 50 4.90 15.32 4.13
N THR A 51 5.51 14.15 3.91
CA THR A 51 6.07 13.33 4.99
C THR A 51 7.34 13.95 5.56
N GLY A 52 8.01 14.85 4.82
CA GLY A 52 9.31 15.39 5.17
C GLY A 52 10.47 14.40 4.98
N VAL A 53 10.19 13.17 4.57
CA VAL A 53 11.18 12.11 4.40
C VAL A 53 11.73 12.13 2.98
N LYS A 54 12.95 12.65 2.83
CA LYS A 54 13.63 12.75 1.53
C LYS A 54 14.43 11.48 1.22
N TYR A 55 14.66 11.25 -0.06
CA TYR A 55 15.55 10.19 -0.52
C TYR A 55 16.97 10.41 0.04
N ASN A 56 17.53 9.34 0.63
CA ASN A 56 18.91 9.31 1.09
C ASN A 56 19.47 7.90 0.85
N PRO A 57 20.41 7.71 -0.08
CA PRO A 57 20.95 6.40 -0.42
C PRO A 57 21.51 5.61 0.76
N GLN A 58 22.06 6.30 1.76
CA GLN A 58 22.66 5.66 2.95
C GLN A 58 21.61 5.09 3.90
N ASN A 59 20.42 5.67 3.93
CA ASN A 59 19.35 5.32 4.87
C ASN A 59 18.02 4.98 4.17
N GLU A 60 18.04 4.69 2.87
CA GLU A 60 16.80 4.55 2.07
C GLU A 60 15.87 3.45 2.59
N MET A 61 16.42 2.36 3.09
CA MET A 61 15.60 1.30 3.67
C MET A 61 14.77 1.81 4.86
N TYR A 62 15.36 2.57 5.77
CA TYR A 62 14.64 3.13 6.92
C TYR A 62 13.72 4.27 6.51
N ASN A 63 14.19 5.15 5.64
CA ASN A 63 13.38 6.27 5.13
C ASN A 63 12.14 5.78 4.41
N ARG A 64 12.24 4.73 3.61
CA ARG A 64 11.10 4.10 2.95
C ARG A 64 10.09 3.55 3.96
N ARG A 65 10.54 2.86 5.00
CA ARG A 65 9.67 2.33 6.07
C ARG A 65 8.96 3.46 6.81
N ILE A 66 9.68 4.53 7.17
CA ILE A 66 9.11 5.72 7.82
C ILE A 66 8.06 6.37 6.93
N ARG A 67 8.39 6.61 5.66
CA ARG A 67 7.49 7.25 4.70
C ARG A 67 6.19 6.45 4.52
N ILE A 68 6.29 5.14 4.33
CA ILE A 68 5.13 4.25 4.18
C ILE A 68 4.27 4.29 5.45
N ALA A 69 4.89 4.23 6.63
CA ALA A 69 4.16 4.30 7.90
C ALA A 69 3.38 5.62 8.05
N ILE A 70 4.00 6.75 7.72
CA ILE A 70 3.35 8.06 7.74
C ILE A 70 2.21 8.11 6.74
N MET A 71 2.43 7.64 5.51
CA MET A 71 1.42 7.63 4.46
C MET A 71 0.18 6.82 4.86
N ILE A 72 0.36 5.59 5.32
CA ILE A 72 -0.76 4.74 5.75
C ILE A 72 -1.47 5.36 6.97
N ARG A 73 -0.75 5.91 7.92
CA ARG A 73 -1.34 6.63 9.06
C ARG A 73 -2.23 7.79 8.61
N GLU A 74 -1.75 8.62 7.68
CA GLU A 74 -2.55 9.74 7.15
C GLU A 74 -3.76 9.25 6.34
N ILE A 75 -3.63 8.16 5.60
CA ILE A 75 -4.77 7.54 4.91
C ILE A 75 -5.86 7.15 5.90
N VAL A 76 -5.53 6.42 6.96
CA VAL A 76 -6.53 5.99 7.96
C VAL A 76 -7.10 7.13 8.79
N LYS A 77 -6.42 8.26 8.88
CA LYS A 77 -6.95 9.49 9.48
C LYS A 77 -7.94 10.21 8.56
N THR A 78 -7.69 10.19 7.27
CA THR A 78 -8.45 10.93 6.26
C THR A 78 -9.69 10.17 5.79
N ILE A 79 -9.57 8.87 5.57
CA ILE A 79 -10.62 8.02 5.03
C ILE A 79 -11.42 7.39 6.16
N ASP A 80 -12.71 7.77 6.26
CA ASP A 80 -13.63 7.24 7.28
C ASP A 80 -14.55 6.16 6.73
N ASN A 81 -13.94 5.11 6.15
CA ASN A 81 -14.64 3.99 5.52
C ASN A 81 -13.83 2.72 5.69
N ASN A 82 -14.35 1.59 5.21
CA ASN A 82 -13.49 0.45 4.88
C ASN A 82 -12.49 0.84 3.80
N ILE A 83 -11.27 0.35 3.89
CA ILE A 83 -10.20 0.71 2.96
C ILE A 83 -9.60 -0.55 2.35
N ILE A 84 -9.41 -0.55 1.04
CA ILE A 84 -8.55 -1.50 0.33
C ILE A 84 -7.30 -0.75 -0.10
N PHE A 85 -6.16 -1.13 0.46
CA PHE A 85 -4.87 -0.59 0.06
C PHE A 85 -4.31 -1.39 -1.10
N VAL A 86 -3.87 -0.70 -2.15
CA VAL A 86 -3.23 -1.29 -3.33
C VAL A 86 -2.00 -0.46 -3.69
N ASP A 87 -0.85 -1.10 -3.80
CA ASP A 87 0.37 -0.40 -4.22
C ASP A 87 0.26 0.15 -5.65
N SER A 88 0.99 1.22 -5.94
CA SER A 88 0.93 1.92 -7.22
C SER A 88 1.56 1.15 -8.42
N ASP A 89 2.01 -0.06 -8.18
CA ASP A 89 2.56 -0.98 -9.18
C ASP A 89 1.91 -2.38 -9.12
N VAL A 90 0.76 -2.51 -8.44
CA VAL A 90 -0.01 -3.74 -8.30
C VAL A 90 -1.37 -3.61 -8.99
N LEU A 91 -1.74 -4.63 -9.76
CA LEU A 91 -3.04 -4.76 -10.40
C LEU A 91 -3.81 -5.89 -9.73
N ALA A 92 -5.01 -5.60 -9.24
CA ALA A 92 -5.87 -6.58 -8.56
C ALA A 92 -7.30 -6.45 -9.07
N LYS A 93 -7.62 -7.16 -10.15
CA LYS A 93 -8.86 -7.03 -10.92
C LYS A 93 -10.15 -7.13 -10.08
N ASP A 94 -10.14 -7.97 -9.07
CA ASP A 94 -11.34 -8.31 -8.30
C ASP A 94 -11.27 -7.84 -6.84
N VAL A 95 -10.62 -6.71 -6.56
CA VAL A 95 -10.46 -6.21 -5.17
C VAL A 95 -11.80 -6.07 -4.43
N ARG A 96 -12.90 -5.81 -5.16
CA ARG A 96 -14.23 -5.69 -4.58
C ARG A 96 -14.75 -6.99 -3.94
N LYS A 97 -14.13 -8.14 -4.20
CA LYS A 97 -14.43 -9.38 -3.46
C LYS A 97 -14.06 -9.31 -1.98
N LEU A 98 -13.26 -8.33 -1.59
CA LEU A 98 -12.92 -8.05 -0.19
C LEU A 98 -14.02 -7.26 0.52
N ASP A 99 -14.94 -6.63 -0.21
CA ASP A 99 -16.06 -5.89 0.40
C ASP A 99 -16.92 -6.83 1.25
N GLY A 100 -17.34 -6.35 2.40
CA GLY A 100 -18.20 -7.10 3.31
C GLY A 100 -17.48 -8.06 4.25
N LEU A 101 -16.16 -8.15 4.19
CA LEU A 101 -15.40 -8.87 5.21
C LEU A 101 -15.46 -8.12 6.54
N ASP A 102 -15.53 -8.87 7.64
CA ASP A 102 -15.62 -8.32 9.00
C ASP A 102 -14.27 -8.15 9.70
N ARG A 103 -13.21 -8.61 9.06
CA ARG A 103 -11.82 -8.54 9.58
C ARG A 103 -10.81 -8.21 8.49
N PRO A 104 -9.62 -7.73 8.85
CA PRO A 104 -8.57 -7.43 7.89
C PRO A 104 -8.17 -8.65 7.06
N ALA A 105 -7.93 -8.42 5.78
CA ALA A 105 -7.51 -9.46 4.85
C ALA A 105 -6.37 -8.97 3.97
N VAL A 106 -5.36 -9.81 3.78
CA VAL A 106 -4.24 -9.56 2.88
C VAL A 106 -4.41 -10.40 1.61
N PHE A 107 -4.11 -9.84 0.46
CA PHE A 107 -4.07 -10.61 -0.77
C PHE A 107 -2.64 -10.77 -1.29
N PRO A 108 -2.32 -11.94 -1.84
CA PRO A 108 -0.97 -12.24 -2.30
C PRO A 108 -0.60 -11.45 -3.53
N ILE A 109 0.67 -11.09 -3.64
CA ILE A 109 1.25 -10.45 -4.81
C ILE A 109 2.48 -11.21 -5.30
N PRO A 110 2.79 -11.18 -6.61
CA PRO A 110 4.07 -11.68 -7.12
C PRO A 110 5.24 -10.88 -6.57
N ALA A 111 6.31 -11.56 -6.15
CA ALA A 111 7.54 -10.95 -5.67
C ALA A 111 8.76 -11.70 -6.20
N LYS A 112 9.93 -11.07 -6.19
CA LYS A 112 11.20 -11.70 -6.54
C LYS A 112 11.90 -12.24 -5.30
N ASN A 113 12.35 -13.48 -5.38
CA ASN A 113 13.20 -14.10 -4.38
C ASN A 113 14.68 -13.93 -4.76
N LYS A 114 15.33 -12.94 -4.20
CA LYS A 114 16.78 -12.77 -4.34
C LYS A 114 17.49 -13.70 -3.34
N PRO A 115 18.58 -14.37 -3.71
CA PRO A 115 19.39 -14.20 -4.93
C PRO A 115 18.92 -15.02 -6.16
N PHE A 116 17.91 -15.85 -6.02
CA PHE A 116 17.51 -16.80 -7.09
C PHE A 116 16.70 -16.16 -8.22
N GLU A 117 16.29 -14.90 -8.07
CA GLU A 117 15.46 -14.16 -9.03
C GLU A 117 14.17 -14.86 -9.46
N ASN A 118 13.74 -15.86 -8.71
CA ASN A 118 12.48 -16.55 -8.93
C ASN A 118 11.29 -15.71 -8.48
N ILE A 119 10.18 -15.87 -9.18
CA ILE A 119 8.90 -15.28 -8.73
C ILE A 119 8.26 -16.21 -7.72
N PHE A 120 7.81 -15.64 -6.62
CA PHE A 120 7.07 -16.34 -5.58
C PHE A 120 5.89 -15.50 -5.11
N VAL A 121 4.97 -16.11 -4.40
CA VAL A 121 3.83 -15.41 -3.79
C VAL A 121 4.27 -14.77 -2.48
N PHE A 122 3.99 -13.49 -2.34
CA PHE A 122 4.28 -12.72 -1.14
C PHE A 122 2.98 -12.27 -0.47
N TYR A 123 2.82 -12.60 0.79
CA TYR A 123 1.58 -12.35 1.55
C TYR A 123 1.64 -11.11 2.44
N TRP A 124 2.81 -10.71 2.93
CA TRP A 124 2.96 -9.53 3.78
C TRP A 124 3.37 -8.33 2.94
N SER A 125 2.39 -7.53 2.62
CA SER A 125 2.59 -6.33 1.81
C SER A 125 1.65 -5.21 2.28
N THR A 126 1.74 -4.07 1.65
CA THR A 126 0.80 -2.96 1.82
C THR A 126 -0.47 -3.11 0.96
N ASN A 127 -0.75 -4.33 0.48
CA ASN A 127 -1.95 -4.66 -0.29
C ASN A 127 -2.90 -5.47 0.59
N PHE A 128 -3.84 -4.81 1.23
CA PHE A 128 -4.75 -5.43 2.18
C PHE A 128 -6.07 -4.67 2.32
N PHE A 129 -7.07 -5.36 2.86
CA PHE A 129 -8.35 -4.79 3.24
C PHE A 129 -8.37 -4.48 4.74
N LEU A 130 -8.85 -3.29 5.09
CA LEU A 130 -9.02 -2.82 6.47
C LEU A 130 -10.47 -2.42 6.71
N PRO A 131 -11.23 -3.17 7.54
CA PRO A 131 -12.54 -2.71 7.99
C PRO A 131 -12.44 -1.40 8.77
N GLN A 132 -13.47 -0.56 8.66
CA GLN A 132 -13.53 0.74 9.36
C GLN A 132 -13.27 0.61 10.87
N SER A 133 -13.77 -0.44 11.51
CA SER A 133 -13.60 -0.68 12.95
C SER A 133 -12.13 -0.92 13.37
N TYR A 134 -11.25 -1.31 12.45
CA TYR A 134 -9.83 -1.53 12.71
C TYR A 134 -8.96 -0.29 12.48
N ARG A 135 -9.51 0.79 11.97
CA ARG A 135 -8.75 2.03 11.70
C ARG A 135 -8.06 2.59 12.95
N PRO A 136 -8.74 2.71 14.12
CA PRO A 136 -8.07 3.20 15.33
C PRO A 136 -6.90 2.32 15.76
N LEU A 137 -7.03 1.00 15.63
CA LEU A 137 -5.97 0.05 15.95
C LEU A 137 -4.76 0.23 15.03
N LEU A 138 -4.98 0.35 13.71
CA LEU A 138 -3.89 0.57 12.77
C LEU A 138 -3.21 1.92 12.99
N LYS A 139 -3.98 2.98 13.24
CA LYS A 139 -3.41 4.30 13.57
C LYS A 139 -2.52 4.24 14.80
N SER A 140 -3.00 3.62 15.88
CA SER A 140 -2.25 3.47 17.12
C SER A 140 -0.97 2.63 16.92
N ALA A 141 -1.06 1.56 16.14
CA ALA A 141 0.10 0.73 15.81
C ALA A 141 1.16 1.51 15.03
N LEU A 142 0.76 2.34 14.07
CA LEU A 142 1.69 3.16 13.28
C LEU A 142 2.30 4.29 14.10
N ASP A 143 1.55 4.90 15.03
CA ASP A 143 2.09 5.85 15.99
C ASP A 143 3.19 5.19 16.84
N GLU A 144 2.94 3.99 17.38
CA GLU A 144 3.94 3.22 18.11
C GLU A 144 5.18 2.89 17.28
N TYR A 145 4.97 2.45 16.04
CA TYR A 145 6.05 2.11 15.11
C TYR A 145 7.00 3.29 14.88
N LEU A 146 6.45 4.49 14.71
CA LEU A 146 7.23 5.70 14.50
C LEU A 146 7.87 6.22 15.79
N GLU A 147 7.13 6.29 16.89
CA GLU A 147 7.61 6.81 18.18
C GLU A 147 8.73 5.97 18.78
N LYS A 148 8.64 4.64 18.67
CA LYS A 148 9.65 3.72 19.16
C LYS A 148 10.75 3.37 18.16
N ASN A 149 10.76 4.03 17.00
CA ASN A 149 11.74 3.78 15.93
C ASN A 149 11.82 2.30 15.49
N LEU A 150 10.68 1.60 15.47
CA LEU A 150 10.62 0.16 15.15
C LEU A 150 10.98 -0.13 13.68
N TYR A 151 10.98 0.89 12.82
CA TYR A 151 11.47 0.80 11.44
C TYR A 151 12.93 0.32 11.34
N ARG A 152 13.71 0.44 12.43
CA ARG A 152 15.07 -0.08 12.50
C ARG A 152 15.13 -1.60 12.59
N PHE A 153 14.08 -2.24 13.05
CA PHE A 153 14.07 -3.66 13.38
C PHE A 153 13.21 -4.49 12.42
N GLU A 154 12.10 -3.95 11.93
CA GLU A 154 11.21 -4.71 11.04
C GLU A 154 10.56 -3.83 9.97
N PRO A 155 10.22 -4.41 8.79
CA PRO A 155 9.44 -3.72 7.77
C PRO A 155 8.05 -3.34 8.29
N VAL A 156 7.52 -2.23 7.80
CA VAL A 156 6.22 -1.70 8.24
C VAL A 156 5.05 -2.62 7.89
N ASP A 157 5.08 -3.27 6.74
CA ASP A 157 4.07 -4.22 6.30
C ASP A 157 3.97 -5.44 7.24
N LEU A 158 5.09 -6.04 7.60
CA LEU A 158 5.13 -7.12 8.56
C LEU A 158 4.59 -6.68 9.94
N TYR A 159 4.98 -5.49 10.39
CA TYR A 159 4.49 -4.91 11.64
C TYR A 159 2.98 -4.70 11.63
N ILE A 160 2.44 -4.14 10.54
CA ILE A 160 1.00 -3.93 10.38
C ILE A 160 0.25 -5.25 10.50
N HIS A 161 0.62 -6.27 9.72
CA HIS A 161 -0.08 -7.55 9.72
C HIS A 161 0.00 -8.26 11.08
N ARG A 162 1.12 -8.15 11.78
CA ARG A 162 1.27 -8.69 13.13
C ARG A 162 0.36 -7.98 14.14
N LYS A 163 0.19 -6.67 14.02
CA LYS A 163 -0.62 -5.88 14.97
C LYS A 163 -2.12 -5.97 14.71
N ILE A 164 -2.55 -5.96 13.47
CA ILE A 164 -3.99 -5.99 13.14
C ILE A 164 -4.55 -7.39 12.94
N GLY A 165 -3.69 -8.43 12.88
CA GLY A 165 -4.14 -9.81 12.74
C GLY A 165 -4.84 -10.10 11.42
N SER A 166 -4.27 -9.65 10.30
CA SER A 166 -4.84 -9.90 8.97
C SER A 166 -4.78 -11.38 8.60
N PHE A 167 -5.80 -11.84 7.85
CA PHE A 167 -5.82 -13.18 7.26
C PHE A 167 -5.61 -13.12 5.75
N THR A 168 -5.16 -14.23 5.18
CA THR A 168 -4.90 -14.33 3.75
C THR A 168 -6.20 -14.52 2.97
N PHE A 169 -6.37 -13.75 1.89
CA PHE A 169 -7.44 -13.89 0.92
C PHE A 169 -6.83 -14.03 -0.47
N TRP A 170 -7.21 -15.09 -1.20
CA TRP A 170 -6.71 -15.32 -2.54
C TRP A 170 -7.53 -14.55 -3.58
N LEU A 171 -6.86 -13.69 -4.35
CA LEU A 171 -7.43 -13.00 -5.50
C LEU A 171 -6.72 -13.50 -6.77
N PRO A 172 -7.38 -14.25 -7.64
CA PRO A 172 -6.76 -14.72 -8.88
C PRO A 172 -6.50 -13.53 -9.84
N GLY A 173 -5.41 -13.61 -10.59
CA GLY A 173 -5.05 -12.60 -11.58
C GLY A 173 -4.45 -11.33 -10.99
N VAL A 174 -3.92 -11.37 -9.78
CA VAL A 174 -3.13 -10.27 -9.23
C VAL A 174 -1.80 -10.18 -9.95
N CYS A 175 -1.47 -8.98 -10.43
CA CYS A 175 -0.22 -8.73 -11.14
C CYS A 175 0.60 -7.66 -10.42
N HIS A 176 1.92 -7.80 -10.51
CA HIS A 176 2.87 -6.84 -9.95
C HIS A 176 3.92 -6.48 -11.00
N TYR A 177 4.22 -5.19 -11.15
CA TYR A 177 5.33 -4.72 -11.96
C TYR A 177 6.63 -4.78 -11.17
N ILE A 178 7.54 -5.65 -11.58
CA ILE A 178 8.87 -5.82 -10.98
C ILE A 178 9.92 -5.59 -12.07
N ASP A 179 10.81 -4.62 -11.87
CA ASP A 179 11.84 -4.25 -12.85
C ASP A 179 11.24 -4.04 -14.27
N ASP A 180 10.12 -3.29 -14.34
CA ASP A 180 9.36 -2.98 -15.57
C ASP A 180 8.75 -4.20 -16.32
N LYS A 181 8.73 -5.36 -15.69
CA LYS A 181 8.05 -6.55 -16.17
C LYS A 181 6.81 -6.84 -15.33
N LYS A 182 5.75 -7.29 -16.00
CA LYS A 182 4.48 -7.66 -15.38
C LYS A 182 4.47 -9.15 -15.07
N TYR A 183 4.28 -9.47 -13.79
CA TYR A 183 4.15 -10.85 -13.30
C TYR A 183 2.77 -11.02 -12.67
N CYS A 184 2.07 -12.09 -13.01
CA CYS A 184 0.72 -12.37 -12.52
C CYS A 184 0.63 -13.73 -11.84
N ILE A 185 -0.24 -13.83 -10.83
CA ILE A 185 -0.59 -15.08 -10.13
C ILE A 185 -2.09 -15.31 -10.14
#